data_cc01c929af95d1a0afb88e1b3c298a70
#
_entry.id   cc01c929af95d1a0afb88e1b3c298a70
#
_cell.length_a   1.000
_cell.length_b   1.000
_cell.length_c   1.000
_cell.angle_alpha   90.00
_cell.angle_beta   90.00
_cell.angle_gamma   90.00
#
_symmetry.space_group_name_H-M   'P 1'
#
loop_
_entity.id
_entity.type
_entity.pdbx_description
1 polymer ?
#
loop_
_entity_poly.entity_id
_entity_poly.type
_entity_poly.pdbx_seq_one_letter_code
_entity_poly.pdbx_strand_id
1 'polypeptide(L)'
;MNIPASLERLVQELARLPGVGQKTAQRLAFSILRNDAARAHALARAIEEVKERVRFCEECFGYAEAPRCAVCSDARRDASTLCVVEQPGDIYVIERSGVYRGLYHVLLGVISPLDGIGPDQLKIRELVARVERSAIAELILATNPSMPGEATALHLSRLLADKVGRITRLARGMPVGANLEYTDDVTLNQAFTGRQSFGA
;
A
#
# COMPACT_ATOMS: atom_id res chain seq x y z
N MET A 1 -38.16 -10.15 8.34
CA MET A 1 -37.96 -11.53 7.84
C MET A 1 -37.40 -12.34 9.00
N ASN A 2 -38.04 -13.45 9.36
CA ASN A 2 -37.62 -14.22 10.55
C ASN A 2 -36.52 -15.21 10.09
N ILE A 3 -35.28 -14.76 10.11
CA ILE A 3 -34.11 -15.62 9.84
C ILE A 3 -33.47 -16.03 11.18
N PRO A 4 -32.82 -17.20 11.27
CA PRO A 4 -32.14 -17.64 12.49
C PRO A 4 -31.10 -16.61 12.98
N ALA A 5 -31.06 -16.38 14.30
CA ALA A 5 -30.17 -15.35 14.89
C ALA A 5 -28.70 -15.51 14.56
N SER A 6 -28.21 -16.75 14.40
CA SER A 6 -26.84 -17.03 13.98
C SER A 6 -26.57 -16.60 12.55
N LEU A 7 -27.54 -16.79 11.65
CA LEU A 7 -27.43 -16.37 10.26
C LEU A 7 -27.49 -14.85 10.14
N GLU A 8 -28.36 -14.20 10.92
CA GLU A 8 -28.44 -12.74 10.97
C GLU A 8 -27.13 -12.11 11.44
N ARG A 9 -26.50 -12.66 12.49
CA ARG A 9 -25.16 -12.24 12.95
C ARG A 9 -24.13 -12.34 11.86
N LEU A 10 -24.07 -13.46 11.14
CA LEU A 10 -23.11 -13.63 10.04
C LEU A 10 -23.33 -12.57 8.96
N VAL A 11 -24.59 -12.28 8.58
CA VAL A 11 -24.91 -11.21 7.62
C VAL A 11 -24.42 -9.85 8.12
N GLN A 12 -24.66 -9.54 9.40
CA GLN A 12 -24.23 -8.27 10.00
C GLN A 12 -22.70 -8.12 9.99
N GLU A 13 -21.95 -9.15 10.38
CA GLU A 13 -20.48 -9.11 10.38
C GLU A 13 -19.91 -8.97 8.95
N LEU A 14 -20.48 -9.68 7.98
CA LEU A 14 -20.07 -9.54 6.58
C LEU A 14 -20.40 -8.15 6.01
N ALA A 15 -21.52 -7.55 6.41
CA ALA A 15 -21.92 -6.21 5.97
C ALA A 15 -21.04 -5.08 6.54
N ARG A 16 -20.25 -5.35 7.59
CA ARG A 16 -19.25 -4.40 8.12
C ARG A 16 -17.98 -4.33 7.28
N LEU A 17 -17.78 -5.27 6.37
CA LEU A 17 -16.60 -5.25 5.50
C LEU A 17 -16.73 -4.15 4.44
N PRO A 18 -15.66 -3.35 4.20
CA PRO A 18 -15.68 -2.31 3.18
C PRO A 18 -16.10 -2.86 1.80
N GLY A 19 -17.01 -2.18 1.12
CA GLY A 19 -17.52 -2.59 -0.18
C GLY A 19 -18.57 -3.72 -0.14
N VAL A 20 -18.90 -4.27 1.03
CA VAL A 20 -19.92 -5.32 1.19
C VAL A 20 -21.22 -4.71 1.69
N GLY A 21 -22.14 -4.43 0.75
CA GLY A 21 -23.49 -3.99 1.11
C GLY A 21 -24.38 -5.14 1.63
N GLN A 22 -25.51 -4.79 2.26
CA GLN A 22 -26.43 -5.73 2.90
C GLN A 22 -26.87 -6.90 2.00
N LYS A 23 -27.18 -6.64 0.71
CA LYS A 23 -27.56 -7.69 -0.26
C LYS A 23 -26.40 -8.66 -0.55
N THR A 24 -25.18 -8.14 -0.66
CA THR A 24 -23.99 -8.96 -0.89
C THR A 24 -23.67 -9.79 0.35
N ALA A 25 -23.73 -9.21 1.55
CA ALA A 25 -23.53 -9.90 2.82
C ALA A 25 -24.52 -11.08 2.97
N GLN A 26 -25.80 -10.84 2.68
CA GLN A 26 -26.83 -11.86 2.72
C GLN A 26 -26.56 -13.02 1.73
N ARG A 27 -26.15 -12.69 0.50
CA ARG A 27 -25.77 -13.69 -0.51
C ARG A 27 -24.56 -14.52 -0.09
N LEU A 28 -23.54 -13.87 0.50
CA LEU A 28 -22.36 -14.54 1.02
C LEU A 28 -22.70 -15.47 2.18
N ALA A 29 -23.51 -15.00 3.17
CA ALA A 29 -23.93 -15.81 4.31
C ALA A 29 -24.74 -17.05 3.87
N PHE A 30 -25.66 -16.92 2.92
CA PHE A 30 -26.37 -18.07 2.36
C PHE A 30 -25.45 -19.01 1.56
N SER A 31 -24.44 -18.50 0.88
CA SER A 31 -23.45 -19.33 0.22
C SER A 31 -22.63 -20.15 1.23
N ILE A 32 -22.16 -19.52 2.31
CA ILE A 32 -21.44 -20.20 3.40
C ILE A 32 -22.32 -21.29 4.05
N LEU A 33 -23.59 -21.00 4.31
CA LEU A 33 -24.52 -21.95 4.90
C LEU A 33 -24.77 -23.18 4.00
N ARG A 34 -24.82 -22.99 2.68
CA ARG A 34 -25.05 -24.07 1.71
C ARG A 34 -23.82 -24.92 1.42
N ASN A 35 -22.63 -24.37 1.66
CA ASN A 35 -21.39 -25.09 1.46
C ASN A 35 -21.18 -26.13 2.59
N ASP A 36 -20.23 -27.06 2.33
CA ASP A 36 -19.76 -28.00 3.33
C ASP A 36 -19.22 -27.27 4.57
N ALA A 37 -19.52 -27.82 5.76
CA ALA A 37 -19.04 -27.32 7.03
C ALA A 37 -17.51 -27.20 7.09
N ALA A 38 -16.78 -28.09 6.43
CA ALA A 38 -15.33 -28.03 6.34
C ALA A 38 -14.82 -26.74 5.68
N ARG A 39 -15.52 -26.24 4.64
CA ARG A 39 -15.19 -24.96 3.99
C ARG A 39 -15.48 -23.76 4.90
N ALA A 40 -16.59 -23.79 5.64
CA ALA A 40 -16.91 -22.74 6.59
C ALA A 40 -15.85 -22.66 7.70
N HIS A 41 -15.45 -23.81 8.26
CA HIS A 41 -14.37 -23.87 9.25
C HIS A 41 -13.02 -23.44 8.69
N ALA A 42 -12.69 -23.78 7.44
CA ALA A 42 -11.45 -23.33 6.81
C ALA A 42 -11.40 -21.80 6.67
N LEU A 43 -12.52 -21.16 6.27
CA LEU A 43 -12.61 -19.70 6.20
C LEU A 43 -12.46 -19.06 7.59
N ALA A 44 -13.13 -19.59 8.60
CA ALA A 44 -13.03 -19.09 9.97
C ALA A 44 -11.58 -19.16 10.47
N ARG A 45 -10.92 -20.31 10.32
CA ARG A 45 -9.50 -20.47 10.71
C ARG A 45 -8.58 -19.52 9.94
N ALA A 46 -8.79 -19.31 8.64
CA ALA A 46 -7.96 -18.40 7.85
C ALA A 46 -8.07 -16.94 8.37
N ILE A 47 -9.26 -16.52 8.80
CA ILE A 47 -9.48 -15.20 9.40
C ILE A 47 -8.74 -15.08 10.74
N GLU A 48 -8.84 -16.10 11.59
CA GLU A 48 -8.16 -16.16 12.90
C GLU A 48 -6.63 -16.15 12.70
N GLU A 49 -6.09 -16.99 11.84
CA GLU A 49 -4.65 -17.09 11.55
C GLU A 49 -4.06 -15.76 11.07
N VAL A 50 -4.75 -15.02 10.21
CA VAL A 50 -4.28 -13.70 9.76
C VAL A 50 -4.16 -12.73 10.92
N LYS A 51 -5.12 -12.75 11.86
CA LYS A 51 -5.11 -11.86 13.03
C LYS A 51 -4.05 -12.23 14.06
N GLU A 52 -3.74 -13.51 14.19
CA GLU A 52 -2.76 -14.03 15.15
C GLU A 52 -1.33 -13.94 14.64
N ARG A 53 -1.09 -14.23 13.36
CA ARG A 53 0.25 -14.40 12.78
C ARG A 53 0.78 -13.17 12.07
N VAL A 54 -0.10 -12.43 11.37
CA VAL A 54 0.36 -11.28 10.59
C VAL A 54 0.63 -10.07 11.49
N ARG A 55 1.83 -9.56 11.37
CA ARG A 55 2.34 -8.37 12.06
C ARG A 55 3.00 -7.42 11.07
N PHE A 56 3.40 -6.25 11.52
CA PHE A 56 4.26 -5.39 10.72
C PHE A 56 5.73 -5.86 10.82
N CYS A 57 6.41 -5.86 9.66
CA CYS A 57 7.85 -6.06 9.59
C CYS A 57 8.56 -4.97 10.40
N GLU A 58 9.49 -5.34 11.26
CA GLU A 58 10.26 -4.40 12.11
C GLU A 58 11.13 -3.43 11.29
N GLU A 59 11.48 -3.79 10.05
CA GLU A 59 12.34 -3.00 9.19
C GLU A 59 11.57 -2.08 8.25
N CYS A 60 10.54 -2.59 7.57
CA CYS A 60 9.86 -1.86 6.50
C CYS A 60 8.39 -1.53 6.79
N PHE A 61 7.79 -2.05 7.86
CA PHE A 61 6.38 -1.90 8.24
C PHE A 61 5.39 -2.50 7.22
N GLY A 62 5.86 -3.31 6.26
CA GLY A 62 5.02 -4.19 5.45
C GLY A 62 4.49 -5.37 6.27
N TYR A 63 3.53 -6.13 5.74
CA TYR A 63 3.03 -7.31 6.43
C TYR A 63 4.05 -8.44 6.44
N ALA A 64 4.14 -9.15 7.58
CA ALA A 64 5.06 -10.26 7.82
C ALA A 64 4.48 -11.24 8.86
N GLU A 65 4.86 -12.51 8.77
CA GLU A 65 4.62 -13.52 9.82
C GLU A 65 5.84 -13.74 10.73
N ALA A 66 6.98 -13.14 10.37
CA ALA A 66 8.23 -13.14 11.13
C ALA A 66 8.63 -11.71 11.46
N PRO A 67 9.64 -11.46 12.32
CA PRO A 67 10.13 -10.12 12.63
C PRO A 67 10.51 -9.33 11.37
N ARG A 68 11.09 -9.98 10.36
CA ARG A 68 11.39 -9.39 9.04
C ARG A 68 10.60 -10.10 7.94
N CYS A 69 10.01 -9.33 7.03
CA CYS A 69 9.29 -9.87 5.88
C CYS A 69 10.24 -10.51 4.86
N ALA A 70 9.69 -11.29 3.92
CA ALA A 70 10.44 -11.97 2.88
C ALA A 70 11.30 -11.00 2.04
N VAL A 71 10.78 -9.79 1.73
CA VAL A 71 11.54 -8.78 0.98
C VAL A 71 12.75 -8.28 1.76
N CYS A 72 12.57 -7.93 3.05
CA CYS A 72 13.68 -7.44 3.88
C CYS A 72 14.71 -8.53 4.23
N SER A 73 14.35 -9.80 4.09
CA SER A 73 15.23 -10.94 4.37
C SER A 73 15.94 -11.48 3.12
N ASP A 74 15.57 -11.02 1.93
CA ASP A 74 16.18 -11.47 0.67
C ASP A 74 17.48 -10.71 0.41
N ALA A 75 18.63 -11.36 0.62
CA ALA A 75 19.96 -10.79 0.39
C ALA A 75 20.26 -10.44 -1.08
N ARG A 76 19.41 -10.87 -2.03
CA ARG A 76 19.56 -10.53 -3.46
C ARG A 76 18.99 -9.16 -3.81
N ARG A 77 18.29 -8.51 -2.86
CA ARG A 77 17.72 -7.18 -3.03
C ARG A 77 18.79 -6.10 -3.02
N ASP A 78 18.59 -5.09 -3.83
CA ASP A 78 19.44 -3.89 -3.81
C ASP A 78 19.12 -3.05 -2.55
N ALA A 79 20.01 -3.13 -1.57
CA ALA A 79 19.87 -2.40 -0.31
C ALA A 79 20.15 -0.90 -0.44
N SER A 80 20.73 -0.45 -1.56
CA SER A 80 21.01 0.97 -1.81
C SER A 80 19.80 1.74 -2.36
N THR A 81 18.74 1.03 -2.78
CA THR A 81 17.51 1.62 -3.32
C THR A 81 16.33 1.37 -2.38
N LEU A 82 15.68 2.45 -1.93
CA LEU A 82 14.58 2.40 -0.99
C LEU A 82 13.31 3.04 -1.57
N CYS A 83 12.25 2.27 -1.72
CA CYS A 83 10.94 2.72 -2.18
C CYS A 83 10.02 3.00 -0.98
N VAL A 84 9.53 4.23 -0.86
CA VAL A 84 8.62 4.66 0.20
C VAL A 84 7.19 4.62 -0.33
N VAL A 85 6.33 3.87 0.35
CA VAL A 85 4.90 3.68 0.01
C VAL A 85 4.00 4.07 1.18
N GLU A 86 2.73 4.32 0.89
CA GLU A 86 1.75 4.75 1.89
C GLU A 86 1.25 3.58 2.75
N GLN A 87 0.92 2.45 2.11
CA GLN A 87 0.28 1.29 2.75
C GLN A 87 1.03 -0.01 2.46
N PRO A 88 0.94 -1.01 3.34
CA PRO A 88 1.55 -2.32 3.10
C PRO A 88 1.08 -3.00 1.81
N GLY A 89 -0.17 -2.74 1.39
CA GLY A 89 -0.76 -3.26 0.16
C GLY A 89 -0.02 -2.81 -1.10
N ASP A 90 0.57 -1.61 -1.08
CA ASP A 90 1.28 -1.03 -2.22
C ASP A 90 2.51 -1.87 -2.60
N ILE A 91 3.17 -2.48 -1.61
CA ILE A 91 4.30 -3.40 -1.84
C ILE A 91 3.88 -4.53 -2.77
N TYR A 92 2.73 -5.15 -2.54
CA TYR A 92 2.27 -6.29 -3.35
C TYR A 92 1.96 -5.88 -4.79
N VAL A 93 1.46 -4.66 -4.99
CA VAL A 93 1.21 -4.11 -6.33
C VAL A 93 2.53 -3.95 -7.10
N ILE A 94 3.54 -3.35 -6.46
CA ILE A 94 4.85 -3.14 -7.06
C ILE A 94 5.57 -4.48 -7.29
N GLU A 95 5.57 -5.39 -6.30
CA GLU A 95 6.20 -6.71 -6.42
C GLU A 95 5.61 -7.55 -7.56
N ARG A 96 4.28 -7.49 -7.74
CA ARG A 96 3.61 -8.21 -8.83
C ARG A 96 4.08 -7.76 -10.22
N SER A 97 4.51 -6.51 -10.37
CA SER A 97 5.05 -6.01 -11.64
C SER A 97 6.42 -6.59 -11.98
N GLY A 98 7.19 -7.05 -10.98
CA GLY A 98 8.52 -7.64 -11.12
C GLY A 98 9.63 -6.66 -11.53
N VAL A 99 9.33 -5.38 -11.67
CA VAL A 99 10.28 -4.36 -12.17
C VAL A 99 11.20 -3.80 -11.08
N TYR A 100 10.82 -3.90 -9.81
CA TYR A 100 11.57 -3.33 -8.69
C TYR A 100 12.34 -4.40 -7.91
N ARG A 101 13.59 -4.12 -7.56
CA ARG A 101 14.47 -5.05 -6.85
C ARG A 101 15.08 -4.46 -5.58
N GLY A 102 14.72 -3.25 -5.22
CA GLY A 102 15.16 -2.60 -3.98
C GLY A 102 14.34 -2.99 -2.75
N LEU A 103 14.52 -2.25 -1.68
CA LEU A 103 13.81 -2.41 -0.40
C LEU A 103 12.64 -1.42 -0.31
N TYR A 104 11.72 -1.66 0.64
CA TYR A 104 10.56 -0.80 0.87
C TYR A 104 10.57 -0.18 2.26
N HIS A 105 9.87 0.94 2.39
CA HIS A 105 9.45 1.50 3.67
C HIS A 105 7.99 1.96 3.58
N VAL A 106 7.16 1.48 4.50
CA VAL A 106 5.73 1.81 4.57
C VAL A 106 5.51 2.88 5.61
N LEU A 107 4.84 3.96 5.22
CA LEU A 107 4.53 5.08 6.13
C LEU A 107 3.35 4.79 7.05
N LEU A 108 2.50 3.82 6.72
CA LEU A 108 1.20 3.50 7.34
C LEU A 108 0.17 4.64 7.24
N GLY A 109 0.26 5.48 6.22
CA GLY A 109 -0.65 6.57 5.93
C GLY A 109 -0.01 7.69 5.14
N VAL A 110 -0.67 8.83 5.14
CA VAL A 110 -0.23 10.09 4.50
C VAL A 110 -0.48 11.27 5.44
N ILE A 111 0.26 12.35 5.27
CA ILE A 111 0.00 13.61 5.97
C ILE A 111 -1.32 14.17 5.45
N SER A 112 -2.31 14.27 6.33
CA SER A 112 -3.64 14.80 6.03
C SER A 112 -4.13 15.68 7.18
N PRO A 113 -3.87 17.00 7.14
CA PRO A 113 -4.31 17.90 8.19
C PRO A 113 -5.83 17.93 8.38
N LEU A 114 -6.60 17.69 7.31
CA LEU A 114 -8.07 17.64 7.37
C LEU A 114 -8.57 16.43 8.19
N ASP A 115 -7.80 15.34 8.17
CA ASP A 115 -8.10 14.12 8.94
C ASP A 115 -7.35 14.11 10.29
N GLY A 116 -6.64 15.18 10.62
CA GLY A 116 -5.84 15.31 11.84
C GLY A 116 -4.58 14.44 11.84
N ILE A 117 -4.11 13.97 10.67
CA ILE A 117 -2.92 13.13 10.54
C ILE A 117 -1.68 13.97 10.26
N GLY A 118 -0.82 14.08 11.27
CA GLY A 118 0.48 14.74 11.17
C GLY A 118 1.64 13.76 10.92
N PRO A 119 2.85 14.29 10.66
CA PRO A 119 4.05 13.48 10.42
C PRO A 119 4.38 12.50 11.56
N ASP A 120 4.08 12.88 12.81
CA ASP A 120 4.38 12.07 14.01
C ASP A 120 3.52 10.80 14.14
N GLN A 121 2.40 10.74 13.43
CA GLN A 121 1.50 9.59 13.41
C GLN A 121 1.91 8.57 12.34
N LEU A 122 2.87 8.93 11.47
CA LEU A 122 3.39 8.11 10.38
C LEU A 122 4.77 7.55 10.73
N LYS A 123 5.21 6.54 9.99
CA LYS A 123 6.52 5.90 10.13
C LYS A 123 7.67 6.73 9.53
N ILE A 124 7.60 8.06 9.64
CA ILE A 124 8.59 9.00 9.10
C ILE A 124 9.86 9.02 9.96
N ARG A 125 9.73 8.99 11.29
CA ARG A 125 10.91 8.93 12.19
C ARG A 125 11.73 7.68 11.95
N GLU A 126 11.07 6.55 11.76
CA GLU A 126 11.72 5.27 11.47
C GLU A 126 12.36 5.28 10.07
N LEU A 127 11.76 5.98 9.10
CA LEU A 127 12.37 6.18 7.78
C LEU A 127 13.67 6.99 7.90
N VAL A 128 13.66 8.11 8.61
CA VAL A 128 14.85 8.94 8.83
C VAL A 128 15.96 8.12 9.50
N ALA A 129 15.65 7.44 10.60
CA ALA A 129 16.61 6.60 11.30
C ALA A 129 17.19 5.48 10.41
N ARG A 130 16.36 4.92 9.52
CA ARG A 130 16.79 3.91 8.55
C ARG A 130 17.73 4.47 7.50
N VAL A 131 17.41 5.64 6.94
CA VAL A 131 18.28 6.33 5.97
C VAL A 131 19.63 6.68 6.60
N GLU A 132 19.65 7.16 7.84
CA GLU A 132 20.88 7.53 8.54
C GLU A 132 21.82 6.35 8.86
N ARG A 133 21.26 5.15 9.09
CA ARG A 133 22.05 3.93 9.34
C ARG A 133 22.43 3.15 8.09
N SER A 134 21.85 3.50 6.93
CA SER A 134 22.04 2.77 5.67
C SER A 134 22.55 3.69 4.58
N ALA A 135 23.44 3.20 3.71
CA ALA A 135 23.92 3.96 2.56
C ALA A 135 22.88 3.92 1.42
N ILE A 136 21.81 4.74 1.52
CA ILE A 136 20.77 4.83 0.50
C ILE A 136 21.26 5.74 -0.63
N ALA A 137 21.47 5.16 -1.82
CA ALA A 137 21.81 5.88 -3.02
C ALA A 137 20.60 6.55 -3.67
N GLU A 138 19.45 5.84 -3.66
CA GLU A 138 18.20 6.35 -4.23
C GLU A 138 17.01 6.10 -3.29
N LEU A 139 16.25 7.17 -3.01
CA LEU A 139 14.97 7.13 -2.34
C LEU A 139 13.86 7.40 -3.36
N ILE A 140 12.99 6.41 -3.59
CA ILE A 140 11.86 6.53 -4.51
C ILE A 140 10.60 6.85 -3.71
N LEU A 141 10.01 8.01 -3.92
CA LEU A 141 8.74 8.39 -3.30
C LEU A 141 7.59 7.85 -4.17
N ALA A 142 6.99 6.77 -3.74
CA ALA A 142 5.88 6.09 -4.41
C ALA A 142 4.56 6.30 -3.68
N THR A 143 4.32 7.52 -3.21
CA THR A 143 3.02 7.95 -2.68
C THR A 143 2.01 8.12 -3.82
N ASN A 144 0.72 7.95 -3.50
CA ASN A 144 -0.33 8.14 -4.49
C ASN A 144 -0.38 9.57 -5.02
N PRO A 145 -0.80 9.80 -6.26
CA PRO A 145 -0.93 11.13 -6.87
C PRO A 145 -2.20 11.86 -6.37
N SER A 146 -2.38 11.90 -5.06
CA SER A 146 -3.43 12.62 -4.34
C SER A 146 -2.84 13.84 -3.63
N MET A 147 -3.67 14.83 -3.27
CA MET A 147 -3.21 16.00 -2.51
C MET A 147 -2.45 15.62 -1.23
N PRO A 148 -2.94 14.69 -0.36
CA PRO A 148 -2.19 14.22 0.80
C PRO A 148 -0.90 13.49 0.44
N GLY A 149 -0.92 12.65 -0.61
CA GLY A 149 0.27 11.93 -1.08
C GLY A 149 1.36 12.89 -1.59
N GLU A 150 0.98 13.96 -2.31
CA GLU A 150 1.90 15.01 -2.75
C GLU A 150 2.50 15.80 -1.59
N ALA A 151 1.65 16.21 -0.62
CA ALA A 151 2.12 16.91 0.56
C ALA A 151 3.11 16.05 1.36
N THR A 152 2.85 14.74 1.45
CA THR A 152 3.73 13.77 2.11
C THR A 152 5.04 13.63 1.35
N ALA A 153 5.01 13.46 0.02
CA ALA A 153 6.22 13.39 -0.80
C ALA A 153 7.09 14.65 -0.68
N LEU A 154 6.46 15.83 -0.73
CA LEU A 154 7.16 17.11 -0.58
C LEU A 154 7.80 17.24 0.81
N HIS A 155 7.09 16.85 1.87
CA HIS A 155 7.63 16.85 3.23
C HIS A 155 8.85 15.94 3.33
N LEU A 156 8.76 14.69 2.85
CA LEU A 156 9.86 13.72 2.87
C LEU A 156 11.05 14.17 2.03
N SER A 157 10.81 14.75 0.86
CA SER A 157 11.89 15.23 -0.01
C SER A 157 12.71 16.34 0.65
N ARG A 158 12.06 17.27 1.38
CA ARG A 158 12.75 18.32 2.14
C ARG A 158 13.49 17.76 3.34
N LEU A 159 12.89 16.83 4.06
CA LEU A 159 13.45 16.24 5.27
C LEU A 159 14.70 15.38 5.00
N LEU A 160 14.76 14.75 3.83
CA LEU A 160 15.79 13.76 3.46
C LEU A 160 16.74 14.26 2.37
N ALA A 161 16.63 15.50 1.89
CA ALA A 161 17.42 16.04 0.78
C ALA A 161 18.94 15.88 0.97
N ASP A 162 19.43 16.12 2.20
CA ASP A 162 20.86 16.07 2.52
C ASP A 162 21.31 14.69 3.07
N LYS A 163 20.41 13.71 3.09
CA LYS A 163 20.65 12.40 3.72
C LYS A 163 20.74 11.25 2.73
N VAL A 164 20.32 11.45 1.48
CA VAL A 164 20.33 10.43 0.42
C VAL A 164 20.96 10.97 -0.85
N GLY A 165 21.54 10.08 -1.66
CA GLY A 165 22.20 10.48 -2.89
C GLY A 165 21.25 11.07 -3.93
N ARG A 166 20.05 10.51 -4.08
CA ARG A 166 19.03 10.96 -5.02
C ARG A 166 17.63 10.68 -4.49
N ILE A 167 16.71 11.62 -4.65
CA ILE A 167 15.28 11.42 -4.39
C ILE A 167 14.55 11.45 -5.73
N THR A 168 13.80 10.42 -6.01
CA THR A 168 12.98 10.27 -7.22
C THR A 168 11.53 9.99 -6.87
N ARG A 169 10.67 10.04 -7.87
CA ARG A 169 9.26 9.60 -7.74
C ARG A 169 8.83 8.83 -8.97
N LEU A 170 7.74 8.08 -8.84
CA LEU A 170 7.18 7.37 -9.98
C LEU A 170 6.76 8.36 -11.07
N ALA A 171 7.00 8.00 -12.34
CA ALA A 171 6.60 8.80 -13.48
C ALA A 171 5.07 8.99 -13.49
N ARG A 172 4.64 10.14 -13.99
CA ARG A 172 3.23 10.52 -14.11
C ARG A 172 2.92 10.93 -15.54
N GLY A 173 1.68 10.73 -15.92
CA GLY A 173 1.20 11.08 -17.25
C GLY A 173 0.20 10.08 -17.77
N MET A 174 0.03 10.04 -19.07
CA MET A 174 -0.92 9.16 -19.75
C MET A 174 -0.52 7.69 -19.57
N PRO A 175 -1.45 6.82 -19.10
CA PRO A 175 -1.19 5.39 -19.06
C PRO A 175 -1.11 4.79 -20.46
N VAL A 176 -0.36 3.69 -20.61
CA VAL A 176 -0.24 2.97 -21.87
C VAL A 176 -1.63 2.49 -22.34
N GLY A 177 -1.97 2.77 -23.61
CA GLY A 177 -3.26 2.45 -24.20
C GLY A 177 -4.37 3.47 -23.95
N ALA A 178 -4.09 4.56 -23.21
CA ALA A 178 -5.06 5.64 -23.08
C ALA A 178 -5.18 6.43 -24.39
N ASN A 179 -6.40 6.92 -24.65
CA ASN A 179 -6.67 7.81 -25.78
C ASN A 179 -6.56 9.26 -25.31
N LEU A 180 -5.86 10.08 -26.09
CA LEU A 180 -5.67 11.51 -25.81
C LEU A 180 -7.01 12.26 -25.66
N GLU A 181 -7.99 11.90 -26.46
CA GLU A 181 -9.33 12.52 -26.49
C GLU A 181 -10.08 12.38 -25.14
N TYR A 182 -9.80 11.31 -24.37
CA TYR A 182 -10.48 11.02 -23.10
C TYR A 182 -9.62 11.29 -21.88
N THR A 183 -8.47 11.93 -22.08
CA THR A 183 -7.55 12.24 -20.98
C THR A 183 -7.95 13.57 -20.35
N ASP A 184 -8.06 13.62 -19.02
CA ASP A 184 -8.34 14.84 -18.28
C ASP A 184 -7.17 15.84 -18.32
N ASP A 185 -7.48 17.13 -18.13
CA ASP A 185 -6.51 18.23 -18.23
C ASP A 185 -5.34 18.10 -17.25
N VAL A 186 -5.56 17.54 -16.05
CA VAL A 186 -4.51 17.37 -15.03
C VAL A 186 -3.52 16.32 -15.47
N THR A 187 -4.02 15.17 -15.92
CA THR A 187 -3.19 14.08 -16.46
C THR A 187 -2.42 14.53 -17.70
N LEU A 188 -3.07 15.28 -18.59
CA LEU A 188 -2.43 15.82 -19.79
C LEU A 188 -1.32 16.80 -19.45
N ASN A 189 -1.55 17.71 -18.51
CA ASN A 189 -0.55 18.67 -18.04
C ASN A 189 0.68 17.94 -17.44
N GLN A 190 0.45 16.90 -16.63
CA GLN A 190 1.53 16.08 -16.07
C GLN A 190 2.32 15.36 -17.16
N ALA A 191 1.64 14.84 -18.21
CA ALA A 191 2.30 14.21 -19.35
C ALA A 191 3.19 15.19 -20.13
N PHE A 192 2.72 16.41 -20.38
CA PHE A 192 3.50 17.46 -21.04
C PHE A 192 4.68 17.91 -20.19
N THR A 193 4.49 18.07 -18.87
CA THR A 193 5.55 18.48 -17.95
C THR A 193 6.60 17.41 -17.79
N GLY A 194 6.19 16.13 -17.75
CA GLY A 194 7.07 14.97 -17.60
C GLY A 194 7.58 14.37 -18.93
N ARG A 195 7.37 15.06 -20.07
CA ARG A 195 7.75 14.54 -21.38
C ARG A 195 9.24 14.25 -21.47
N GLN A 196 9.59 13.13 -22.09
CA GLN A 196 10.96 12.67 -22.28
C GLN A 196 11.38 12.81 -23.76
N SER A 197 12.69 12.87 -24.02
CA SER A 197 13.22 12.85 -25.37
C SER A 197 12.89 11.53 -26.06
N PHE A 198 12.40 11.59 -27.30
CA PHE A 198 12.12 10.41 -28.11
C PHE A 198 13.37 10.06 -28.93
N GLY A 199 13.83 8.81 -28.82
CA GLY A 199 14.97 8.35 -29.62
C GLY A 199 16.36 8.71 -29.06
N ALA A 200 16.49 8.83 -27.73
CA ALA A 200 17.79 8.89 -27.06
C ALA A 200 18.28 7.53 -26.62
#